data_f1af4874ea9a097e48ae246c45415b69
#
_entry.id   f1af4874ea9a097e48ae246c45415b69
#
_cell.length_a   1.000
_cell.length_b   1.000
_cell.length_c   1.000
_cell.angle_alpha   90.00
_cell.angle_beta   90.00
_cell.angle_gamma   90.00
#
_symmetry.space_group_name_H-M   'P 1'
#
loop_
_entity.id
_entity.type
_entity.pdbx_description
1 polymer ?
#
loop_
_entity_poly.entity_id
_entity_poly.type
_entity_poly.pdbx_seq_one_letter_code
_entity_poly.pdbx_strand_id
1 'polypeptide(L)'
;MDYRIEHDSMGEVKVPNDKYWGAQTQRSHENFPIGVGIETMPREITHAFGILKKAAAMANHTLRPEKMTDEKLAAICQACDEVVSGKLDEHFPLVVWQTGSGTQSNMNANEVIANRGNEIAGRKLLHPNDDINMSQSSNDTFPTAMHIAAVAAIEDKVFPAIDLLVSTFERLEAENEGIVKSGRTHLQDATPISFSQEISGWRSSLQKDRKLLELSLPELKKLALGGTAVGTGLNAPKGFDTAVAEAVSQLTGKAFKTEENKFHALTSKDELVFAHGGLKALACDLMKIANDIRWLASGPRDGLGEIFIPENEPGSSIMPGKVNPTQCEAVTMVAVQVMGNDTAVGIAASQGNFELNVYMPVCIYNFLQSARLLSEAMVSFNNNCVTGIKANREKMEHNLHNSLMLVTALNPYIGYENAAKTAKKAFKENISLKEACVSLGFLTAERFDEVFHPEQMI
;
A
#
# COMPACT_ATOMS: atom_id res chain seq x y z
N MET A 1 16.07 28.53 -24.91
CA MET A 1 14.85 27.72 -25.11
C MET A 1 13.94 28.50 -26.03
N ASP A 2 13.35 27.83 -27.00
CA ASP A 2 12.34 28.42 -27.85
C ASP A 2 10.98 28.35 -27.14
N TYR A 3 10.19 29.41 -27.28
CA TYR A 3 8.87 29.50 -26.64
C TYR A 3 7.81 29.77 -27.69
N ARG A 4 6.63 29.21 -27.50
CA ARG A 4 5.42 29.61 -28.22
C ARG A 4 4.51 30.45 -27.32
N ILE A 5 3.64 31.24 -27.91
CA ILE A 5 2.63 32.00 -27.18
C ILE A 5 1.33 31.17 -27.15
N GLU A 6 0.87 30.89 -25.96
CA GLU A 6 -0.43 30.28 -25.68
C GLU A 6 -1.35 31.33 -25.03
N HIS A 7 -2.66 31.05 -25.05
CA HIS A 7 -3.69 31.98 -24.55
C HIS A 7 -4.66 31.23 -23.63
N ASP A 8 -5.07 31.87 -22.57
CA ASP A 8 -6.23 31.52 -21.77
C ASP A 8 -7.08 32.76 -21.46
N SER A 9 -8.09 32.62 -20.59
CA SER A 9 -8.97 33.72 -20.19
C SER A 9 -8.27 34.91 -19.51
N MET A 10 -7.02 34.71 -19.03
CA MET A 10 -6.22 35.75 -18.37
C MET A 10 -5.23 36.44 -19.35
N GLY A 11 -5.10 35.97 -20.60
CA GLY A 11 -4.25 36.53 -21.63
C GLY A 11 -3.11 35.61 -22.06
N GLU A 12 -2.07 36.22 -22.63
CA GLU A 12 -0.92 35.50 -23.19
C GLU A 12 0.01 34.93 -22.12
N VAL A 13 0.59 33.75 -22.43
CA VAL A 13 1.65 33.15 -21.64
C VAL A 13 2.67 32.44 -22.52
N LYS A 14 3.94 32.48 -22.16
CA LYS A 14 5.03 31.80 -22.86
C LYS A 14 5.14 30.36 -22.38
N VAL A 15 5.02 29.40 -23.29
CA VAL A 15 5.17 27.98 -23.03
C VAL A 15 6.37 27.42 -23.78
N PRO A 16 7.22 26.56 -23.21
CA PRO A 16 8.33 25.94 -23.95
C PRO A 16 7.84 25.19 -25.19
N ASN A 17 8.53 25.36 -26.30
CA ASN A 17 8.06 24.87 -27.60
C ASN A 17 8.04 23.35 -27.72
N ASP A 18 8.90 22.68 -26.92
CA ASP A 18 9.05 21.23 -26.85
C ASP A 18 8.05 20.54 -25.90
N LYS A 19 7.15 21.30 -25.27
CA LYS A 19 6.18 20.77 -24.30
C LYS A 19 4.76 20.79 -24.87
N TYR A 20 4.01 19.71 -24.58
CA TYR A 20 2.60 19.61 -24.98
C TYR A 20 1.63 20.34 -24.06
N TRP A 21 2.03 20.72 -22.83
CA TRP A 21 1.14 21.50 -21.96
C TRP A 21 0.89 22.90 -22.54
N GLY A 22 -0.19 23.54 -22.10
CA GLY A 22 -0.61 24.85 -22.56
C GLY A 22 -0.53 25.93 -21.51
N ALA A 23 -1.36 26.98 -21.68
CA ALA A 23 -1.35 28.19 -20.88
C ALA A 23 -1.67 27.94 -19.40
N GLN A 24 -2.71 27.17 -19.09
CA GLN A 24 -3.14 26.96 -17.72
C GLN A 24 -2.12 26.15 -16.92
N THR A 25 -1.52 25.14 -17.52
CA THR A 25 -0.45 24.36 -16.88
C THR A 25 0.77 25.24 -16.63
N GLN A 26 1.18 26.07 -17.60
CA GLN A 26 2.32 26.96 -17.44
C GLN A 26 2.10 27.92 -16.27
N ARG A 27 0.91 28.54 -16.17
CA ARG A 27 0.60 29.42 -15.03
C ARG A 27 0.65 28.69 -13.69
N SER A 28 0.15 27.47 -13.63
CA SER A 28 0.21 26.66 -12.41
C SER A 28 1.66 26.33 -12.03
N HIS A 29 2.47 25.94 -13.00
CA HIS A 29 3.89 25.66 -12.79
C HIS A 29 4.66 26.88 -12.24
N GLU A 30 4.33 28.06 -12.70
CA GLU A 30 4.93 29.32 -12.24
C GLU A 30 4.36 29.79 -10.88
N ASN A 31 3.06 29.55 -10.62
CA ASN A 31 2.35 30.03 -9.45
C ASN A 31 2.63 29.19 -8.18
N PHE A 32 2.99 27.90 -8.34
CA PHE A 32 3.18 26.97 -7.23
C PHE A 32 4.60 26.37 -7.20
N PRO A 33 5.66 27.17 -6.95
CA PRO A 33 7.02 26.65 -6.86
C PRO A 33 7.28 26.02 -5.48
N ILE A 34 6.46 25.02 -5.09
CA ILE A 34 6.47 24.37 -3.78
C ILE A 34 6.77 22.89 -3.97
N GLY A 35 7.90 22.41 -3.42
CA GLY A 35 8.28 20.98 -3.52
C GLY A 35 8.65 20.54 -4.93
N VAL A 36 9.04 21.46 -5.82
CA VAL A 36 9.38 21.19 -7.21
C VAL A 36 10.49 20.12 -7.31
N GLY A 37 10.25 19.09 -8.12
CA GLY A 37 11.18 17.98 -8.31
C GLY A 37 11.16 16.92 -7.20
N ILE A 38 10.37 17.13 -6.13
CA ILE A 38 10.20 16.18 -5.02
C ILE A 38 8.73 15.77 -4.93
N GLU A 39 7.84 16.70 -4.54
CA GLU A 39 6.40 16.42 -4.42
C GLU A 39 5.66 16.75 -5.72
N THR A 40 6.00 16.05 -6.80
CA THR A 40 5.27 16.11 -8.06
C THR A 40 3.99 15.28 -8.00
N MET A 41 2.99 15.64 -8.81
CA MET A 41 1.79 14.83 -8.94
C MET A 41 2.17 13.38 -9.34
N PRO A 42 1.70 12.35 -8.59
CA PRO A 42 2.04 10.96 -8.88
C PRO A 42 1.68 10.56 -10.32
N ARG A 43 2.54 9.77 -10.96
CA ARG A 43 2.32 9.27 -12.32
C ARG A 43 1.06 8.44 -12.44
N GLU A 44 0.68 7.74 -11.38
CA GLU A 44 -0.56 6.98 -11.30
C GLU A 44 -1.79 7.87 -11.55
N ILE A 45 -1.78 9.12 -11.09
CA ILE A 45 -2.84 10.10 -11.37
C ILE A 45 -2.81 10.54 -12.83
N THR A 46 -1.63 10.80 -13.37
CA THR A 46 -1.46 11.17 -14.78
C THR A 46 -1.98 10.07 -15.70
N HIS A 47 -1.61 8.82 -15.42
CA HIS A 47 -2.07 7.66 -16.19
C HIS A 47 -3.58 7.43 -16.03
N ALA A 48 -4.12 7.63 -14.81
CA ALA A 48 -5.56 7.56 -14.56
C ALA A 48 -6.33 8.62 -15.35
N PHE A 49 -5.79 9.83 -15.50
CA PHE A 49 -6.36 10.84 -16.42
C PHE A 49 -6.36 10.36 -17.87
N GLY A 50 -5.31 9.71 -18.34
CA GLY A 50 -5.29 9.11 -19.67
C GLY A 50 -6.44 8.12 -19.89
N ILE A 51 -6.68 7.21 -18.93
CA ILE A 51 -7.79 6.26 -18.96
C ILE A 51 -9.14 6.99 -18.93
N LEU A 52 -9.31 7.94 -18.00
CA LEU A 52 -10.55 8.69 -17.83
C LEU A 52 -10.90 9.49 -19.08
N LYS A 53 -9.93 10.22 -19.66
CA LYS A 53 -10.16 11.06 -20.85
C LYS A 53 -10.49 10.22 -22.08
N LYS A 54 -9.84 9.06 -22.23
CA LYS A 54 -10.20 8.09 -23.27
C LYS A 54 -11.62 7.57 -23.09
N ALA A 55 -11.99 7.16 -21.87
CA ALA A 55 -13.33 6.68 -21.55
C ALA A 55 -14.41 7.77 -21.78
N ALA A 56 -14.14 9.02 -21.38
CA ALA A 56 -15.03 10.14 -21.60
C ALA A 56 -15.23 10.46 -23.08
N ALA A 57 -14.16 10.38 -23.89
CA ALA A 57 -14.26 10.56 -25.34
C ALA A 57 -15.11 9.44 -26.00
N MET A 58 -14.94 8.19 -25.59
CA MET A 58 -15.75 7.05 -26.06
C MET A 58 -17.23 7.24 -25.71
N ALA A 59 -17.54 7.65 -24.47
CA ALA A 59 -18.91 7.92 -24.05
C ALA A 59 -19.53 9.11 -24.82
N ASN A 60 -18.79 10.20 -24.98
CA ASN A 60 -19.24 11.35 -25.77
C ASN A 60 -19.45 11.01 -27.25
N HIS A 61 -18.61 10.16 -27.84
CA HIS A 61 -18.80 9.68 -29.22
C HIS A 61 -20.13 8.92 -29.36
N THR A 62 -20.47 8.08 -28.39
CA THR A 62 -21.75 7.36 -28.39
C THR A 62 -22.96 8.29 -28.19
N LEU A 63 -22.84 9.25 -27.26
CA LEU A 63 -23.97 10.09 -26.82
C LEU A 63 -24.11 11.41 -27.60
N ARG A 64 -23.00 11.89 -28.20
CA ARG A 64 -22.92 13.17 -28.97
C ARG A 64 -22.02 13.02 -30.19
N PRO A 65 -22.34 12.11 -31.12
CA PRO A 65 -21.50 11.83 -32.29
C PRO A 65 -21.30 13.06 -33.22
N GLU A 66 -22.24 14.00 -33.18
CA GLU A 66 -22.16 15.27 -33.92
C GLU A 66 -21.06 16.20 -33.41
N LYS A 67 -20.63 16.05 -32.15
CA LYS A 67 -19.54 16.84 -31.53
C LYS A 67 -18.25 16.05 -31.40
N MET A 68 -18.34 14.80 -30.98
CA MET A 68 -17.22 13.88 -30.87
C MET A 68 -17.20 12.94 -32.07
N THR A 69 -16.60 13.39 -33.16
CA THR A 69 -16.52 12.65 -34.42
C THR A 69 -15.52 11.49 -34.34
N ASP A 70 -15.57 10.55 -35.30
CA ASP A 70 -14.61 9.43 -35.39
C ASP A 70 -13.15 9.91 -35.41
N GLU A 71 -12.87 10.99 -36.15
CA GLU A 71 -11.52 11.56 -36.25
C GLU A 71 -11.04 12.13 -34.92
N LYS A 72 -11.89 12.88 -34.21
CA LYS A 72 -11.57 13.39 -32.85
C LYS A 72 -11.34 12.26 -31.88
N LEU A 73 -12.23 11.27 -31.84
CA LEU A 73 -12.09 10.09 -30.98
C LEU A 73 -10.78 9.36 -31.24
N ALA A 74 -10.44 9.11 -32.50
CA ALA A 74 -9.20 8.41 -32.85
C ALA A 74 -7.95 9.15 -32.34
N ALA A 75 -7.89 10.48 -32.57
CA ALA A 75 -6.76 11.32 -32.14
C ALA A 75 -6.65 11.37 -30.60
N ILE A 76 -7.79 11.51 -29.88
CA ILE A 76 -7.85 11.52 -28.43
C ILE A 76 -7.40 10.16 -27.87
N CYS A 77 -7.93 9.06 -28.38
CA CYS A 77 -7.58 7.72 -27.92
C CYS A 77 -6.08 7.44 -28.06
N GLN A 78 -5.48 7.78 -29.19
CA GLN A 78 -4.05 7.58 -29.42
C GLN A 78 -3.21 8.44 -28.48
N ALA A 79 -3.54 9.71 -28.27
CA ALA A 79 -2.84 10.57 -27.31
C ALA A 79 -2.99 10.06 -25.86
N CYS A 80 -4.18 9.60 -25.48
CA CYS A 80 -4.43 9.00 -24.17
C CYS A 80 -3.62 7.71 -23.95
N ASP A 81 -3.47 6.86 -24.96
CA ASP A 81 -2.65 5.65 -24.87
C ASP A 81 -1.17 5.99 -24.65
N GLU A 82 -0.67 7.07 -25.25
CA GLU A 82 0.67 7.57 -24.99
C GLU A 82 0.82 8.11 -23.54
N VAL A 83 -0.21 8.75 -23.00
CA VAL A 83 -0.22 9.17 -21.57
C VAL A 83 -0.20 7.95 -20.66
N VAL A 84 -1.09 6.97 -20.88
CA VAL A 84 -1.17 5.75 -20.06
C VAL A 84 0.12 4.93 -20.11
N SER A 85 0.80 4.89 -21.23
CA SER A 85 2.09 4.19 -21.39
C SER A 85 3.27 4.89 -20.73
N GLY A 86 3.10 6.11 -20.22
CA GLY A 86 4.17 6.94 -19.64
C GLY A 86 5.05 7.66 -20.67
N LYS A 87 4.79 7.51 -21.96
CA LYS A 87 5.57 8.16 -23.04
C LYS A 87 5.55 9.70 -22.95
N LEU A 88 4.48 10.25 -22.34
CA LEU A 88 4.29 11.70 -22.19
C LEU A 88 4.51 12.22 -20.77
N ASP A 89 5.10 11.43 -19.87
CA ASP A 89 5.28 11.76 -18.45
C ASP A 89 6.02 13.08 -18.21
N GLU A 90 6.97 13.43 -19.07
CA GLU A 90 7.72 14.68 -18.98
C GLU A 90 6.88 15.96 -19.28
N HIS A 91 5.66 15.78 -19.78
CA HIS A 91 4.71 16.86 -20.06
C HIS A 91 3.74 17.14 -18.90
N PHE A 92 3.98 16.50 -17.72
CA PHE A 92 3.17 16.67 -16.52
C PHE A 92 4.04 17.20 -15.35
N PRO A 93 4.38 18.50 -15.35
CA PRO A 93 5.36 19.07 -14.42
C PRO A 93 4.77 19.50 -13.08
N LEU A 94 3.44 19.38 -12.88
CA LEU A 94 2.76 20.01 -11.76
C LEU A 94 3.05 19.31 -10.42
N VAL A 95 3.08 20.12 -9.38
CA VAL A 95 3.30 19.67 -8.00
C VAL A 95 1.98 19.31 -7.32
N VAL A 96 2.07 18.58 -6.21
CA VAL A 96 0.94 18.27 -5.32
C VAL A 96 0.33 19.55 -4.72
N TRP A 97 1.18 20.51 -4.39
CA TRP A 97 0.82 21.78 -3.75
C TRP A 97 0.28 22.79 -4.77
N GLN A 98 -0.89 22.48 -5.31
CA GLN A 98 -1.64 23.26 -6.30
C GLN A 98 -3.06 23.54 -5.78
N THR A 99 -3.98 23.99 -6.66
CA THR A 99 -5.40 24.11 -6.25
C THR A 99 -5.94 22.77 -5.74
N GLY A 100 -6.62 22.81 -4.60
CA GLY A 100 -7.06 21.63 -3.88
C GLY A 100 -8.14 20.79 -4.59
N SER A 101 -8.79 21.35 -5.62
CA SER A 101 -9.72 20.62 -6.50
C SER A 101 -9.02 19.81 -7.61
N GLY A 102 -7.71 19.99 -7.81
CA GLY A 102 -6.96 19.35 -8.89
C GLY A 102 -7.23 19.92 -10.28
N THR A 103 -7.80 21.12 -10.37
CA THR A 103 -8.15 21.75 -11.67
C THR A 103 -6.93 21.88 -12.58
N GLN A 104 -5.78 22.26 -12.07
CA GLN A 104 -4.58 22.38 -12.90
C GLN A 104 -4.12 21.03 -13.45
N SER A 105 -4.18 19.97 -12.67
CA SER A 105 -3.88 18.61 -13.16
C SER A 105 -4.86 18.14 -14.24
N ASN A 106 -6.15 18.41 -14.07
CA ASN A 106 -7.16 18.16 -15.12
C ASN A 106 -6.84 18.94 -16.39
N MET A 107 -6.51 20.24 -16.28
CA MET A 107 -6.15 21.07 -17.43
C MET A 107 -4.84 20.64 -18.05
N ASN A 108 -3.85 20.21 -17.28
CA ASN A 108 -2.61 19.64 -17.80
C ASN A 108 -2.89 18.42 -18.68
N ALA A 109 -3.73 17.49 -18.24
CA ALA A 109 -4.15 16.36 -19.05
C ALA A 109 -4.90 16.82 -20.32
N ASN A 110 -5.83 17.77 -20.19
CA ASN A 110 -6.58 18.29 -21.35
C ASN A 110 -5.67 18.94 -22.39
N GLU A 111 -4.73 19.77 -21.95
CA GLU A 111 -3.80 20.49 -22.83
C GLU A 111 -2.82 19.53 -23.52
N VAL A 112 -2.23 18.59 -22.78
CA VAL A 112 -1.30 17.60 -23.33
C VAL A 112 -2.00 16.71 -24.36
N ILE A 113 -3.17 16.17 -24.04
CA ILE A 113 -3.94 15.30 -24.94
C ILE A 113 -4.40 16.06 -26.20
N ALA A 114 -4.88 17.30 -26.03
CA ALA A 114 -5.31 18.12 -27.20
C ALA A 114 -4.14 18.45 -28.14
N ASN A 115 -3.01 18.91 -27.58
CA ASN A 115 -1.85 19.30 -28.39
C ASN A 115 -1.20 18.07 -29.07
N ARG A 116 -1.06 16.94 -28.32
CA ARG A 116 -0.56 15.71 -28.93
C ARG A 116 -1.52 15.16 -29.99
N GLY A 117 -2.83 15.18 -29.71
CA GLY A 117 -3.85 14.76 -30.68
C GLY A 117 -3.87 15.63 -31.94
N ASN A 118 -3.65 16.94 -31.82
CA ASN A 118 -3.51 17.86 -32.94
C ASN A 118 -2.27 17.54 -33.81
N GLU A 119 -1.16 17.21 -33.18
CA GLU A 119 0.04 16.78 -33.90
C GLU A 119 -0.19 15.46 -34.63
N ILE A 120 -0.84 14.48 -33.98
CA ILE A 120 -1.23 13.20 -34.60
C ILE A 120 -2.13 13.43 -35.82
N ALA A 121 -3.11 14.35 -35.73
CA ALA A 121 -4.01 14.69 -36.80
C ALA A 121 -3.35 15.54 -37.90
N GLY A 122 -2.16 16.09 -37.66
CA GLY A 122 -1.46 16.99 -38.57
C GLY A 122 -2.15 18.36 -38.75
N ARG A 123 -3.11 18.71 -37.92
CA ARG A 123 -3.87 19.97 -37.94
C ARG A 123 -4.50 20.28 -36.60
N LYS A 124 -4.94 21.53 -36.40
CA LYS A 124 -5.71 21.92 -35.21
C LYS A 124 -7.13 21.34 -35.29
N LEU A 125 -7.33 20.17 -34.65
CA LEU A 125 -8.57 19.41 -34.64
C LEU A 125 -9.26 19.49 -33.25
N LEU A 126 -8.48 19.52 -32.19
CA LEU A 126 -8.91 19.38 -30.81
C LEU A 126 -8.69 20.67 -30.02
N HIS A 127 -9.63 20.96 -29.10
CA HIS A 127 -9.53 22.02 -28.10
C HIS A 127 -9.56 21.42 -26.69
N PRO A 128 -8.70 21.86 -25.77
CA PRO A 128 -8.63 21.27 -24.42
C PRO A 128 -9.97 21.26 -23.65
N ASN A 129 -10.70 22.38 -23.69
CA ASN A 129 -11.97 22.51 -22.95
C ASN A 129 -13.15 21.92 -23.70
N ASP A 130 -13.26 22.19 -25.04
CA ASP A 130 -14.46 21.84 -25.78
C ASP A 130 -14.51 20.36 -26.18
N ASP A 131 -13.34 19.74 -26.42
CA ASP A 131 -13.24 18.36 -26.86
C ASP A 131 -12.78 17.40 -25.76
N ILE A 132 -11.62 17.69 -25.11
CA ILE A 132 -11.05 16.77 -24.12
C ILE A 132 -11.85 16.81 -22.81
N ASN A 133 -12.32 18.00 -22.41
CA ASN A 133 -13.11 18.19 -21.19
C ASN A 133 -14.63 18.16 -21.45
N MET A 134 -15.07 17.75 -22.63
CA MET A 134 -16.50 17.69 -23.00
C MET A 134 -17.30 16.89 -21.95
N SER A 135 -18.42 17.44 -21.48
CA SER A 135 -19.33 16.85 -20.48
C SER A 135 -18.72 16.67 -19.08
N GLN A 136 -17.60 17.33 -18.77
CA GLN A 136 -16.84 17.14 -17.53
C GLN A 136 -16.59 18.47 -16.81
N SER A 137 -16.19 18.36 -15.53
CA SER A 137 -15.57 19.43 -14.74
C SER A 137 -14.31 18.87 -14.08
N SER A 138 -13.39 19.73 -13.66
CA SER A 138 -12.27 19.32 -12.80
C SER A 138 -12.77 18.69 -11.49
N ASN A 139 -13.92 19.14 -11.03
CA ASN A 139 -14.49 18.72 -9.74
C ASN A 139 -14.93 17.26 -9.72
N ASP A 140 -15.35 16.71 -10.88
CA ASP A 140 -15.71 15.29 -10.99
C ASP A 140 -14.62 14.44 -11.65
N THR A 141 -13.72 15.03 -12.45
CA THR A 141 -12.62 14.29 -13.09
C THR A 141 -11.51 13.92 -12.11
N PHE A 142 -11.07 14.86 -11.26
CA PHE A 142 -9.95 14.60 -10.36
C PHE A 142 -10.28 13.50 -9.34
N PRO A 143 -11.42 13.51 -8.62
CA PRO A 143 -11.79 12.39 -7.73
C PRO A 143 -11.97 11.07 -8.49
N THR A 144 -12.44 11.10 -9.73
CA THR A 144 -12.51 9.89 -10.55
C THR A 144 -11.10 9.33 -10.86
N ALA A 145 -10.15 10.19 -11.23
CA ALA A 145 -8.75 9.78 -11.42
C ALA A 145 -8.14 9.24 -10.13
N MET A 146 -8.45 9.83 -8.97
CA MET A 146 -8.02 9.33 -7.66
C MET A 146 -8.48 7.89 -7.42
N HIS A 147 -9.76 7.59 -7.68
CA HIS A 147 -10.32 6.25 -7.50
C HIS A 147 -9.71 5.24 -8.47
N ILE A 148 -9.55 5.60 -9.75
CA ILE A 148 -8.91 4.72 -10.75
C ILE A 148 -7.46 4.38 -10.30
N ALA A 149 -6.68 5.39 -9.90
CA ALA A 149 -5.31 5.21 -9.45
C ALA A 149 -5.21 4.39 -8.15
N ALA A 150 -6.09 4.64 -7.17
CA ALA A 150 -6.10 3.93 -5.91
C ALA A 150 -6.47 2.45 -6.07
N VAL A 151 -7.48 2.13 -6.88
CA VAL A 151 -7.86 0.75 -7.19
C VAL A 151 -6.72 0.02 -7.90
N ALA A 152 -6.09 0.64 -8.90
CA ALA A 152 -4.94 0.05 -9.58
C ALA A 152 -3.76 -0.18 -8.62
N ALA A 153 -3.46 0.77 -7.74
CA ALA A 153 -2.39 0.63 -6.75
C ALA A 153 -2.63 -0.56 -5.81
N ILE A 154 -3.86 -0.76 -5.34
CA ILE A 154 -4.21 -1.88 -4.47
C ILE A 154 -4.17 -3.20 -5.24
N GLU A 155 -4.93 -3.32 -6.34
CA GLU A 155 -5.10 -4.59 -7.04
C GLU A 155 -3.85 -5.04 -7.82
N ASP A 156 -3.12 -4.11 -8.43
CA ASP A 156 -2.01 -4.44 -9.34
C ASP A 156 -0.63 -4.38 -8.65
N LYS A 157 -0.53 -3.81 -7.42
CA LYS A 157 0.74 -3.68 -6.69
C LYS A 157 0.67 -4.27 -5.28
N VAL A 158 -0.26 -3.82 -4.45
CA VAL A 158 -0.34 -4.26 -3.04
C VAL A 158 -0.73 -5.72 -2.94
N PHE A 159 -1.77 -6.17 -3.64
CA PHE A 159 -2.20 -7.57 -3.58
C PHE A 159 -1.13 -8.55 -4.06
N PRO A 160 -0.48 -8.38 -5.22
CA PRO A 160 0.60 -9.27 -5.63
C PRO A 160 1.77 -9.31 -4.64
N ALA A 161 2.08 -8.19 -3.98
CA ALA A 161 3.14 -8.15 -2.97
C ALA A 161 2.76 -8.90 -1.68
N ILE A 162 1.49 -8.80 -1.24
CA ILE A 162 0.97 -9.60 -0.13
C ILE A 162 1.01 -11.09 -0.51
N ASP A 163 0.50 -11.45 -1.67
CA ASP A 163 0.39 -12.83 -2.13
C ASP A 163 1.79 -13.49 -2.25
N LEU A 164 2.79 -12.74 -2.71
CA LEU A 164 4.18 -13.17 -2.75
C LEU A 164 4.71 -13.51 -1.33
N LEU A 165 4.51 -12.61 -0.38
CA LEU A 165 5.00 -12.80 0.99
C LEU A 165 4.25 -13.93 1.71
N VAL A 166 2.93 -14.04 1.51
CA VAL A 166 2.09 -15.14 2.01
C VAL A 166 2.61 -16.49 1.50
N SER A 167 2.86 -16.61 0.19
CA SER A 167 3.35 -17.86 -0.39
C SER A 167 4.73 -18.29 0.16
N THR A 168 5.59 -17.29 0.46
CA THR A 168 6.89 -17.56 1.09
C THR A 168 6.71 -18.06 2.53
N PHE A 169 5.79 -17.46 3.30
CA PHE A 169 5.51 -17.95 4.65
C PHE A 169 4.87 -19.34 4.64
N GLU A 170 3.99 -19.66 3.68
CA GLU A 170 3.44 -21.01 3.51
C GLU A 170 4.55 -22.06 3.29
N ARG A 171 5.53 -21.74 2.45
CA ARG A 171 6.71 -22.59 2.25
C ARG A 171 7.53 -22.74 3.54
N LEU A 172 7.83 -21.65 4.22
CA LEU A 172 8.60 -21.68 5.47
C LEU A 172 7.85 -22.43 6.59
N GLU A 173 6.55 -22.29 6.67
CA GLU A 173 5.68 -23.04 7.60
C GLU A 173 5.84 -24.56 7.40
N ALA A 174 5.77 -25.02 6.15
CA ALA A 174 5.95 -26.44 5.81
C ALA A 174 7.39 -26.94 6.06
N GLU A 175 8.42 -26.14 5.73
CA GLU A 175 9.83 -26.49 5.94
C GLU A 175 10.23 -26.58 7.43
N ASN A 176 9.47 -25.93 8.31
CA ASN A 176 9.75 -25.85 9.75
C ASN A 176 8.74 -26.64 10.61
N GLU A 177 7.96 -27.53 9.98
CA GLU A 177 7.05 -28.40 10.72
C GLU A 177 7.80 -29.25 11.74
N GLY A 178 7.21 -29.41 12.94
CA GLY A 178 7.77 -30.21 14.01
C GLY A 178 8.96 -29.59 14.77
N ILE A 179 9.40 -28.40 14.43
CA ILE A 179 10.43 -27.69 15.22
C ILE A 179 9.77 -27.02 16.42
N VAL A 180 9.97 -27.58 17.60
CA VAL A 180 9.44 -27.03 18.87
C VAL A 180 10.40 -26.00 19.44
N LYS A 181 9.86 -24.89 19.95
CA LYS A 181 10.60 -23.80 20.56
C LYS A 181 9.85 -23.19 21.74
N SER A 182 10.51 -22.39 22.55
CA SER A 182 9.85 -21.58 23.58
C SER A 182 8.96 -20.52 22.92
N GLY A 183 7.68 -20.49 23.29
CA GLY A 183 6.83 -19.34 23.04
C GLY A 183 7.24 -18.16 23.93
N ARG A 184 6.85 -16.94 23.56
CA ARG A 184 7.09 -15.73 24.36
C ARG A 184 5.86 -14.85 24.41
N THR A 185 5.51 -14.43 25.62
CA THR A 185 4.52 -13.38 25.89
C THR A 185 5.18 -12.32 26.76
N HIS A 186 4.94 -11.03 26.49
CA HIS A 186 5.63 -9.92 27.19
C HIS A 186 7.17 -9.96 27.06
N LEU A 187 7.71 -10.59 26.03
CA LEU A 187 9.13 -10.94 25.85
C LEU A 187 9.68 -11.87 26.97
N GLN A 188 8.82 -12.48 27.76
CA GLN A 188 9.18 -13.48 28.76
C GLN A 188 8.92 -14.88 28.23
N ASP A 189 9.65 -15.86 28.73
CA ASP A 189 9.47 -17.27 28.41
C ASP A 189 8.04 -17.71 28.72
N ALA A 190 7.45 -18.44 27.78
CA ALA A 190 6.11 -18.99 27.89
C ALA A 190 6.11 -20.49 27.54
N THR A 191 4.93 -21.07 27.42
CA THR A 191 4.76 -22.46 27.01
C THR A 191 5.28 -22.71 25.61
N PRO A 192 5.63 -23.95 25.26
CA PRO A 192 6.13 -24.31 23.94
C PRO A 192 5.13 -24.01 22.83
N ILE A 193 5.68 -23.69 21.66
CA ILE A 193 4.99 -23.64 20.36
C ILE A 193 5.87 -24.31 19.32
N SER A 194 5.32 -24.62 18.13
CA SER A 194 6.17 -24.94 17.00
C SER A 194 6.56 -23.65 16.24
N PHE A 195 7.73 -23.66 15.59
CA PHE A 195 8.15 -22.54 14.75
C PHE A 195 7.22 -22.35 13.55
N SER A 196 6.65 -23.45 13.02
CA SER A 196 5.63 -23.38 11.98
C SER A 196 4.35 -22.67 12.46
N GLN A 197 3.92 -22.88 13.72
CA GLN A 197 2.79 -22.15 14.31
C GLN A 197 3.05 -20.64 14.41
N GLU A 198 4.26 -20.24 14.79
CA GLU A 198 4.67 -18.83 14.84
C GLU A 198 4.60 -18.19 13.43
N ILE A 199 5.16 -18.86 12.41
CA ILE A 199 5.09 -18.44 11.01
C ILE A 199 3.64 -18.37 10.52
N SER A 200 2.80 -19.33 10.89
CA SER A 200 1.38 -19.34 10.51
C SER A 200 0.63 -18.10 11.00
N GLY A 201 1.02 -17.58 12.17
CA GLY A 201 0.51 -16.32 12.71
C GLY A 201 0.84 -15.13 11.80
N TRP A 202 2.08 -15.03 11.34
CA TRP A 202 2.50 -13.98 10.40
C TRP A 202 1.76 -14.06 9.08
N ARG A 203 1.66 -15.25 8.50
CA ARG A 203 0.90 -15.51 7.27
C ARG A 203 -0.57 -15.12 7.41
N SER A 204 -1.20 -15.52 8.51
CA SER A 204 -2.62 -15.26 8.76
C SER A 204 -2.91 -13.75 8.88
N SER A 205 -2.02 -12.96 9.49
CA SER A 205 -2.17 -11.50 9.52
C SER A 205 -2.25 -10.91 8.12
N LEU A 206 -1.29 -11.24 7.25
CA LEU A 206 -1.27 -10.74 5.87
C LEU A 206 -2.49 -11.16 5.03
N GLN A 207 -2.96 -12.39 5.21
CA GLN A 207 -4.18 -12.87 4.54
C GLN A 207 -5.42 -12.10 5.00
N LYS A 208 -5.49 -11.72 6.28
CA LYS A 208 -6.58 -10.90 6.81
C LYS A 208 -6.50 -9.46 6.33
N ASP A 209 -5.29 -8.87 6.28
CA ASP A 209 -5.09 -7.52 5.75
C ASP A 209 -5.50 -7.42 4.28
N ARG A 210 -5.14 -8.43 3.47
CA ARG A 210 -5.61 -8.54 2.09
C ARG A 210 -7.13 -8.50 2.01
N LYS A 211 -7.80 -9.27 2.86
CA LYS A 211 -9.26 -9.31 2.92
C LYS A 211 -9.87 -7.98 3.37
N LEU A 212 -9.26 -7.28 4.32
CA LEU A 212 -9.72 -5.95 4.74
C LEU A 212 -9.63 -4.94 3.58
N LEU A 213 -8.57 -4.99 2.80
CA LEU A 213 -8.43 -4.16 1.60
C LEU A 213 -9.46 -4.53 0.52
N GLU A 214 -9.73 -5.82 0.31
CA GLU A 214 -10.79 -6.28 -0.61
C GLU A 214 -12.16 -5.70 -0.26
N LEU A 215 -12.48 -5.59 1.04
CA LEU A 215 -13.75 -5.00 1.50
C LEU A 215 -13.89 -3.51 1.17
N SER A 216 -12.79 -2.79 0.94
CA SER A 216 -12.82 -1.38 0.55
C SER A 216 -13.08 -1.14 -0.94
N LEU A 217 -12.79 -2.12 -1.79
CA LEU A 217 -12.83 -1.96 -3.24
C LEU A 217 -14.22 -1.68 -3.82
N PRO A 218 -15.33 -2.27 -3.35
CA PRO A 218 -16.64 -2.00 -3.91
C PRO A 218 -17.03 -0.52 -3.89
N GLU A 219 -16.74 0.19 -2.81
CA GLU A 219 -17.01 1.63 -2.69
C GLU A 219 -15.96 2.46 -3.44
N LEU A 220 -14.68 2.09 -3.35
CA LEU A 220 -13.61 2.76 -4.06
C LEU A 220 -13.75 2.68 -5.59
N LYS A 221 -14.47 1.68 -6.11
CA LYS A 221 -14.78 1.52 -7.55
C LYS A 221 -15.98 2.33 -8.04
N LYS A 222 -16.56 3.18 -7.19
CA LYS A 222 -17.64 4.10 -7.60
C LYS A 222 -17.04 5.44 -8.03
N LEU A 223 -17.46 5.95 -9.19
CA LEU A 223 -16.85 7.10 -9.84
C LEU A 223 -17.71 8.36 -9.74
N ALA A 224 -17.09 9.48 -9.44
CA ALA A 224 -17.72 10.80 -9.34
C ALA A 224 -18.11 11.38 -10.71
N LEU A 225 -17.51 10.92 -11.78
CA LEU A 225 -17.70 11.50 -13.12
C LEU A 225 -19.16 11.50 -13.53
N GLY A 226 -19.60 12.61 -14.13
CA GLY A 226 -20.99 12.91 -14.45
C GLY A 226 -21.66 13.87 -13.46
N GLY A 227 -21.04 14.12 -12.27
CA GLY A 227 -21.53 15.16 -11.35
C GLY A 227 -21.26 16.58 -11.84
N THR A 228 -20.26 16.74 -12.69
CA THR A 228 -19.77 18.02 -13.21
C THR A 228 -19.40 19.01 -12.10
N ALA A 229 -19.86 20.27 -12.16
CA ALA A 229 -19.38 21.35 -11.31
C ALA A 229 -19.73 21.18 -9.82
N VAL A 230 -20.97 20.75 -9.50
CA VAL A 230 -21.50 20.71 -8.13
C VAL A 230 -22.31 19.44 -7.82
N GLY A 231 -22.36 18.47 -8.74
CA GLY A 231 -23.08 17.21 -8.55
C GLY A 231 -24.39 17.10 -9.34
N THR A 232 -24.84 18.17 -10.00
CA THR A 232 -26.10 18.21 -10.74
C THR A 232 -26.02 17.64 -12.17
N GLY A 233 -24.81 17.36 -12.67
CA GLY A 233 -24.61 16.88 -14.03
C GLY A 233 -24.82 17.96 -15.11
N LEU A 234 -24.64 19.23 -14.77
CA LEU A 234 -24.79 20.34 -15.71
C LEU A 234 -23.96 20.14 -16.98
N ASN A 235 -24.61 20.25 -18.15
CA ASN A 235 -24.02 20.09 -19.49
C ASN A 235 -23.60 18.65 -19.86
N ALA A 236 -23.70 17.67 -18.99
CA ALA A 236 -23.49 16.27 -19.33
C ALA A 236 -24.78 15.67 -19.96
N PRO A 237 -24.68 14.87 -21.03
CA PRO A 237 -25.85 14.17 -21.57
C PRO A 237 -26.30 13.08 -20.60
N LYS A 238 -27.58 12.75 -20.63
CA LYS A 238 -28.12 11.67 -19.79
C LYS A 238 -27.43 10.35 -20.11
N GLY A 239 -26.98 9.64 -19.06
CA GLY A 239 -26.28 8.36 -19.17
C GLY A 239 -24.77 8.48 -19.39
N PHE A 240 -24.22 9.69 -19.43
CA PHE A 240 -22.77 9.91 -19.59
C PHE A 240 -21.97 9.28 -18.45
N ASP A 241 -22.41 9.43 -17.22
CA ASP A 241 -21.81 8.87 -16.02
C ASP A 241 -21.70 7.33 -16.07
N THR A 242 -22.77 6.66 -16.47
CA THR A 242 -22.82 5.20 -16.63
C THR A 242 -21.91 4.74 -17.79
N ALA A 243 -22.02 5.41 -18.95
CA ALA A 243 -21.23 5.07 -20.12
C ALA A 243 -19.71 5.21 -19.86
N VAL A 244 -19.31 6.25 -19.13
CA VAL A 244 -17.88 6.43 -18.76
C VAL A 244 -17.44 5.33 -17.79
N ALA A 245 -18.22 5.00 -16.75
CA ALA A 245 -17.85 3.94 -15.81
C ALA A 245 -17.70 2.57 -16.50
N GLU A 246 -18.58 2.27 -17.47
CA GLU A 246 -18.47 1.08 -18.33
C GLU A 246 -17.20 1.11 -19.19
N ALA A 247 -16.89 2.25 -19.81
CA ALA A 247 -15.68 2.39 -20.62
C ALA A 247 -14.40 2.27 -19.77
N VAL A 248 -14.35 2.87 -18.58
CA VAL A 248 -13.23 2.69 -17.62
C VAL A 248 -13.09 1.22 -17.26
N SER A 249 -14.21 0.52 -17.00
CA SER A 249 -14.20 -0.91 -16.70
C SER A 249 -13.60 -1.74 -17.83
N GLN A 250 -13.97 -1.44 -19.06
CA GLN A 250 -13.43 -2.12 -20.27
C GLN A 250 -11.92 -1.85 -20.44
N LEU A 251 -11.49 -0.61 -20.25
CA LEU A 251 -10.09 -0.21 -20.42
C LEU A 251 -9.16 -0.78 -19.35
N THR A 252 -9.66 -0.96 -18.13
CA THR A 252 -8.86 -1.38 -16.99
C THR A 252 -9.01 -2.88 -16.65
N GLY A 253 -10.05 -3.53 -17.14
CA GLY A 253 -10.44 -4.89 -16.72
C GLY A 253 -10.99 -4.96 -15.28
N LYS A 254 -11.33 -3.80 -14.67
CA LYS A 254 -11.81 -3.68 -13.28
C LYS A 254 -13.24 -3.16 -13.27
N ALA A 255 -14.12 -3.71 -12.44
CA ALA A 255 -15.56 -3.42 -12.44
C ALA A 255 -15.89 -2.09 -11.74
N PHE A 256 -15.67 -0.96 -12.42
CA PHE A 256 -16.09 0.36 -11.96
C PHE A 256 -17.58 0.59 -12.21
N LYS A 257 -18.18 1.45 -11.38
CA LYS A 257 -19.58 1.88 -11.48
C LYS A 257 -19.68 3.38 -11.28
N THR A 258 -20.78 3.96 -11.72
CA THR A 258 -21.09 5.36 -11.39
C THR A 258 -21.53 5.46 -9.92
N GLU A 259 -21.08 6.50 -9.19
CA GLU A 259 -21.57 6.81 -7.85
C GLU A 259 -23.02 7.32 -7.94
N GLU A 260 -23.87 6.80 -7.09
CA GLU A 260 -25.31 7.12 -7.10
C GLU A 260 -25.58 8.57 -6.66
N ASN A 261 -24.83 9.04 -5.66
CA ASN A 261 -24.92 10.40 -5.15
C ASN A 261 -23.70 11.23 -5.52
N LYS A 262 -23.81 12.02 -6.59
CA LYS A 262 -22.71 12.86 -7.08
C LYS A 262 -22.34 14.00 -6.12
N PHE A 263 -23.24 14.43 -5.27
CA PHE A 263 -22.96 15.44 -4.24
C PHE A 263 -22.03 14.87 -3.16
N HIS A 264 -22.24 13.63 -2.76
CA HIS A 264 -21.32 12.90 -1.89
C HIS A 264 -19.96 12.70 -2.58
N ALA A 265 -19.96 12.21 -3.81
CA ALA A 265 -18.71 11.88 -4.52
C ALA A 265 -17.76 13.07 -4.71
N LEU A 266 -18.29 14.31 -4.84
CA LEU A 266 -17.47 15.51 -4.99
C LEU A 266 -16.88 15.99 -3.66
N THR A 267 -17.57 15.77 -2.54
CA THR A 267 -17.24 16.34 -1.23
C THR A 267 -16.60 15.35 -0.28
N SER A 268 -17.06 14.12 -0.23
CA SER A 268 -16.50 13.08 0.64
C SER A 268 -15.33 12.35 -0.03
N LYS A 269 -14.42 11.87 0.81
CA LYS A 269 -13.28 11.01 0.44
C LYS A 269 -13.16 9.84 1.43
N ASP A 270 -14.29 9.46 2.02
CA ASP A 270 -14.40 8.41 3.03
C ASP A 270 -14.01 7.03 2.48
N GLU A 271 -14.23 6.75 1.20
CA GLU A 271 -13.77 5.53 0.55
C GLU A 271 -12.25 5.41 0.56
N LEU A 272 -11.54 6.52 0.30
CA LEU A 272 -10.08 6.57 0.37
C LEU A 272 -9.59 6.45 1.83
N VAL A 273 -10.29 7.06 2.79
CA VAL A 273 -9.96 6.90 4.22
C VAL A 273 -10.12 5.45 4.66
N PHE A 274 -11.22 4.81 4.28
CA PHE A 274 -11.48 3.42 4.63
C PHE A 274 -10.42 2.48 4.01
N ALA A 275 -10.12 2.64 2.73
CA ALA A 275 -9.09 1.86 2.04
C ALA A 275 -7.69 2.11 2.63
N HIS A 276 -7.34 3.37 2.97
CA HIS A 276 -6.07 3.69 3.62
C HIS A 276 -5.98 3.10 5.04
N GLY A 277 -7.11 3.01 5.75
CA GLY A 277 -7.19 2.26 7.02
C GLY A 277 -6.78 0.79 6.86
N GLY A 278 -7.11 0.16 5.74
CA GLY A 278 -6.61 -1.18 5.38
C GLY A 278 -5.10 -1.20 5.13
N LEU A 279 -4.55 -0.20 4.43
CA LEU A 279 -3.09 -0.05 4.25
C LEU A 279 -2.37 0.16 5.60
N LYS A 280 -2.98 0.92 6.51
CA LYS A 280 -2.45 1.10 7.87
C LYS A 280 -2.48 -0.21 8.66
N ALA A 281 -3.54 -1.00 8.58
CA ALA A 281 -3.60 -2.32 9.23
C ALA A 281 -2.44 -3.22 8.74
N LEU A 282 -2.25 -3.30 7.43
CA LEU A 282 -1.12 -4.00 6.82
C LEU A 282 0.23 -3.49 7.32
N ALA A 283 0.41 -2.17 7.45
CA ALA A 283 1.63 -1.57 7.98
C ALA A 283 1.87 -1.98 9.45
N CYS A 284 0.83 -2.05 10.28
CA CYS A 284 0.94 -2.49 11.68
C CYS A 284 1.39 -3.95 11.77
N ASP A 285 0.82 -4.83 10.95
CA ASP A 285 1.18 -6.25 10.96
C ASP A 285 2.57 -6.49 10.36
N LEU A 286 2.96 -5.78 9.30
CA LEU A 286 4.33 -5.82 8.78
C LEU A 286 5.35 -5.34 9.81
N MET A 287 5.06 -4.30 10.58
CA MET A 287 5.92 -3.84 11.68
C MET A 287 6.08 -4.94 12.74
N LYS A 288 5.00 -5.59 13.14
CA LYS A 288 5.02 -6.71 14.10
C LYS A 288 5.86 -7.88 13.55
N ILE A 289 5.63 -8.30 12.33
CA ILE A 289 6.36 -9.41 11.68
C ILE A 289 7.85 -9.09 11.58
N ALA A 290 8.21 -7.91 11.11
CA ALA A 290 9.61 -7.48 11.00
C ALA A 290 10.30 -7.40 12.36
N ASN A 291 9.60 -6.95 13.42
CA ASN A 291 10.14 -6.93 14.76
C ASN A 291 10.34 -8.34 15.34
N ASP A 292 9.41 -9.26 15.14
CA ASP A 292 9.57 -10.65 15.57
C ASP A 292 10.80 -11.30 14.91
N ILE A 293 10.92 -11.17 13.59
CA ILE A 293 12.06 -11.71 12.83
C ILE A 293 13.37 -11.10 13.33
N ARG A 294 13.41 -9.79 13.55
CA ARG A 294 14.59 -9.08 14.07
C ARG A 294 14.98 -9.55 15.47
N TRP A 295 13.98 -9.76 16.36
CA TRP A 295 14.23 -10.31 17.69
C TRP A 295 14.74 -11.75 17.64
N LEU A 296 14.11 -12.62 16.86
CA LEU A 296 14.52 -14.02 16.72
C LEU A 296 15.94 -14.15 16.14
N ALA A 297 16.33 -13.25 15.25
CA ALA A 297 17.66 -13.22 14.62
C ALA A 297 18.71 -12.47 15.46
N SER A 298 18.35 -11.89 16.61
CA SER A 298 19.27 -11.07 17.40
C SER A 298 20.45 -11.86 17.95
N GLY A 299 21.61 -11.22 18.01
CA GLY A 299 22.84 -11.84 18.52
C GLY A 299 24.03 -11.61 17.59
N PRO A 300 24.77 -12.65 17.17
CA PRO A 300 24.40 -14.09 17.18
C PRO A 300 24.64 -14.83 18.50
N ARG A 301 25.43 -14.31 19.43
CA ARG A 301 25.77 -15.02 20.70
C ARG A 301 25.02 -14.51 21.91
N ASP A 302 24.88 -13.18 22.04
CA ASP A 302 24.31 -12.50 23.23
C ASP A 302 22.80 -12.15 23.06
N GLY A 303 22.19 -12.55 21.95
CA GLY A 303 20.77 -12.39 21.67
C GLY A 303 20.01 -13.71 21.64
N LEU A 304 18.78 -13.68 21.08
CA LEU A 304 17.95 -14.88 20.98
C LEU A 304 18.56 -15.91 20.02
N GLY A 305 19.03 -15.48 18.85
CA GLY A 305 19.74 -16.32 17.88
C GLY A 305 18.98 -17.56 17.42
N GLU A 306 17.65 -17.54 17.42
CA GLU A 306 16.80 -18.70 17.08
C GLU A 306 16.60 -18.88 15.59
N ILE A 307 16.86 -17.85 14.80
CA ILE A 307 16.85 -17.94 13.33
C ILE A 307 18.09 -17.26 12.74
N PHE A 308 18.43 -17.71 11.53
CA PHE A 308 19.36 -17.02 10.65
C PHE A 308 18.58 -16.28 9.56
N ILE A 309 19.04 -15.09 9.22
CA ILE A 309 18.56 -14.28 8.08
C ILE A 309 19.70 -14.03 7.10
N PRO A 310 19.43 -13.71 5.83
CA PRO A 310 20.48 -13.39 4.85
C PRO A 310 21.35 -12.21 5.28
N GLU A 311 22.64 -12.32 4.96
CA GLU A 311 23.63 -11.26 5.10
C GLU A 311 23.69 -10.47 3.78
N ASN A 312 23.18 -9.24 3.76
CA ASN A 312 23.07 -8.47 2.51
C ASN A 312 24.18 -7.42 2.35
N GLU A 313 24.66 -6.86 3.47
CA GLU A 313 25.71 -5.84 3.49
C GLU A 313 26.46 -5.81 4.83
N PRO A 314 27.69 -5.23 4.87
CA PRO A 314 28.39 -4.99 6.13
C PRO A 314 27.58 -4.09 7.07
N GLY A 315 27.39 -4.54 8.32
CA GLY A 315 26.51 -3.86 9.30
C GLY A 315 27.21 -2.78 10.13
N SER A 316 28.53 -2.56 9.97
CA SER A 316 29.26 -1.59 10.78
C SER A 316 30.54 -1.15 10.11
N SER A 317 30.87 0.14 10.25
CA SER A 317 32.16 0.69 9.79
C SER A 317 33.34 0.42 10.71
N ILE A 318 33.08 0.01 11.96
CA ILE A 318 34.12 -0.19 13.00
C ILE A 318 34.10 -1.58 13.66
N MET A 319 33.07 -2.39 13.43
CA MET A 319 32.93 -3.76 13.98
C MET A 319 32.91 -4.76 12.84
N PRO A 320 34.10 -5.33 12.45
CA PRO A 320 34.17 -6.26 11.34
C PRO A 320 33.30 -7.51 11.57
N GLY A 321 32.57 -7.94 10.55
CA GLY A 321 31.71 -9.13 10.62
C GLY A 321 30.36 -8.92 11.29
N LYS A 322 30.02 -7.69 11.71
CA LYS A 322 28.68 -7.38 12.20
C LYS A 322 27.69 -7.30 11.03
N VAL A 323 26.59 -8.01 11.13
CA VAL A 323 25.46 -7.99 10.19
C VAL A 323 24.22 -7.49 10.91
N ASN A 324 23.48 -6.58 10.29
CA ASN A 324 22.27 -6.00 10.86
C ASN A 324 21.02 -6.52 10.14
N PRO A 325 19.86 -6.56 10.79
CA PRO A 325 18.58 -6.94 10.17
C PRO A 325 17.98 -5.79 9.37
N THR A 326 18.73 -5.27 8.39
CA THR A 326 18.43 -4.00 7.69
C THR A 326 17.11 -4.02 6.92
N GLN A 327 16.70 -5.17 6.38
CA GLN A 327 15.41 -5.32 5.72
C GLN A 327 14.25 -5.15 6.72
N CYS A 328 14.39 -5.69 7.93
CA CYS A 328 13.41 -5.48 8.99
C CYS A 328 13.32 -4.00 9.39
N GLU A 329 14.46 -3.32 9.47
CA GLU A 329 14.51 -1.89 9.79
C GLU A 329 13.82 -1.06 8.70
N ALA A 330 14.07 -1.35 7.42
CA ALA A 330 13.43 -0.68 6.30
C ALA A 330 11.90 -0.83 6.33
N VAL A 331 11.39 -2.05 6.55
CA VAL A 331 9.96 -2.32 6.67
C VAL A 331 9.33 -1.53 7.82
N THR A 332 9.98 -1.48 8.98
CA THR A 332 9.44 -0.72 10.13
C THR A 332 9.41 0.78 9.87
N MET A 333 10.40 1.35 9.16
CA MET A 333 10.39 2.76 8.76
C MET A 333 9.28 3.06 7.75
N VAL A 334 9.05 2.18 6.77
CA VAL A 334 7.93 2.29 5.82
C VAL A 334 6.60 2.27 6.58
N ALA A 335 6.43 1.35 7.54
CA ALA A 335 5.22 1.28 8.36
C ALA A 335 4.95 2.59 9.12
N VAL A 336 5.96 3.21 9.71
CA VAL A 336 5.84 4.52 10.38
C VAL A 336 5.36 5.60 9.39
N GLN A 337 5.95 5.64 8.18
CA GLN A 337 5.54 6.62 7.16
C GLN A 337 4.07 6.44 6.77
N VAL A 338 3.63 5.20 6.57
CA VAL A 338 2.23 4.89 6.22
C VAL A 338 1.25 5.31 7.33
N MET A 339 1.61 5.09 8.60
CA MET A 339 0.80 5.55 9.74
C MET A 339 0.69 7.09 9.79
N GLY A 340 1.78 7.80 9.46
CA GLY A 340 1.77 9.26 9.32
C GLY A 340 0.87 9.72 8.15
N ASN A 341 0.97 9.06 7.01
CA ASN A 341 0.14 9.34 5.84
C ASN A 341 -1.36 9.11 6.12
N ASP A 342 -1.71 8.12 6.94
CA ASP A 342 -3.10 7.86 7.34
C ASP A 342 -3.73 9.07 8.04
N THR A 343 -2.96 9.73 8.90
CA THR A 343 -3.40 10.97 9.54
C THR A 343 -3.64 12.08 8.52
N ALA A 344 -2.71 12.24 7.55
CA ALA A 344 -2.84 13.25 6.51
C ALA A 344 -4.07 12.99 5.61
N VAL A 345 -4.31 11.72 5.22
CA VAL A 345 -5.47 11.30 4.42
C VAL A 345 -6.77 11.60 5.17
N GLY A 346 -6.86 11.23 6.46
CA GLY A 346 -8.05 11.45 7.27
C GLY A 346 -8.38 12.93 7.44
N ILE A 347 -7.38 13.77 7.75
CA ILE A 347 -7.57 15.23 7.88
C ILE A 347 -7.99 15.83 6.54
N ALA A 348 -7.30 15.49 5.44
CA ALA A 348 -7.64 16.00 4.11
C ALA A 348 -9.07 15.63 3.69
N ALA A 349 -9.50 14.40 3.95
CA ALA A 349 -10.84 13.95 3.67
C ALA A 349 -11.92 14.71 4.47
N SER A 350 -11.62 15.12 5.69
CA SER A 350 -12.55 15.87 6.57
C SER A 350 -12.79 17.32 6.14
N GLN A 351 -12.05 17.84 5.16
CA GLN A 351 -12.07 19.25 4.75
C GLN A 351 -13.01 19.55 3.56
N GLY A 352 -14.00 18.70 3.29
CA GLY A 352 -15.06 19.00 2.33
C GLY A 352 -15.96 20.13 2.83
N ASN A 353 -16.14 21.16 2.02
CA ASN A 353 -17.02 22.29 2.34
C ASN A 353 -18.08 22.43 1.26
N PHE A 354 -19.37 22.36 1.64
CA PHE A 354 -20.49 22.37 0.71
C PHE A 354 -20.32 21.30 -0.39
N GLU A 355 -20.19 21.70 -1.64
CA GLU A 355 -20.23 20.79 -2.79
C GLU A 355 -18.86 20.33 -3.30
N LEU A 356 -17.75 20.63 -2.58
CA LEU A 356 -16.41 20.22 -3.02
C LEU A 356 -15.41 20.05 -1.87
N ASN A 357 -14.60 19.00 -1.96
CA ASN A 357 -13.37 18.87 -1.19
C ASN A 357 -12.22 19.52 -1.97
N VAL A 358 -11.44 20.38 -1.32
CA VAL A 358 -10.30 21.07 -1.94
C VAL A 358 -8.94 20.69 -1.31
N TYR A 359 -8.85 19.44 -0.81
CA TYR A 359 -7.63 18.81 -0.31
C TYR A 359 -7.29 17.51 -1.07
N MET A 360 -7.87 17.35 -2.26
CA MET A 360 -7.76 16.11 -3.05
C MET A 360 -6.32 15.76 -3.45
N PRO A 361 -5.46 16.70 -3.90
CA PRO A 361 -4.09 16.37 -4.27
C PRO A 361 -3.27 15.78 -3.12
N VAL A 362 -3.30 16.38 -1.93
CA VAL A 362 -2.56 15.86 -0.76
C VAL A 362 -3.15 14.54 -0.27
N CYS A 363 -4.47 14.35 -0.35
CA CYS A 363 -5.12 13.10 0.00
C CYS A 363 -4.59 11.94 -0.86
N ILE A 364 -4.65 12.08 -2.17
CA ILE A 364 -4.23 11.00 -3.07
C ILE A 364 -2.71 10.80 -3.12
N TYR A 365 -1.92 11.85 -2.95
CA TYR A 365 -0.47 11.74 -2.85
C TYR A 365 -0.05 10.82 -1.70
N ASN A 366 -0.58 11.05 -0.50
CA ASN A 366 -0.27 10.23 0.67
C ASN A 366 -0.80 8.79 0.53
N PHE A 367 -1.98 8.62 -0.09
CA PHE A 367 -2.54 7.31 -0.37
C PHE A 367 -1.63 6.49 -1.30
N LEU A 368 -1.26 7.04 -2.43
CA LEU A 368 -0.44 6.36 -3.43
C LEU A 368 0.99 6.14 -2.94
N GLN A 369 1.56 7.06 -2.17
CA GLN A 369 2.86 6.86 -1.53
C GLN A 369 2.81 5.65 -0.59
N SER A 370 1.75 5.53 0.24
CA SER A 370 1.58 4.40 1.15
C SER A 370 1.47 3.07 0.41
N ALA A 371 0.64 3.00 -0.62
CA ALA A 371 0.45 1.78 -1.41
C ALA A 371 1.76 1.36 -2.11
N ARG A 372 2.49 2.32 -2.71
CA ARG A 372 3.76 2.09 -3.37
C ARG A 372 4.83 1.60 -2.39
N LEU A 373 5.03 2.32 -1.28
CA LEU A 373 6.05 1.97 -0.30
C LEU A 373 5.80 0.60 0.33
N LEU A 374 4.54 0.27 0.66
CA LEU A 374 4.20 -1.04 1.21
C LEU A 374 4.45 -2.17 0.21
N SER A 375 4.04 -1.99 -1.04
CA SER A 375 4.26 -3.03 -2.06
C SER A 375 5.75 -3.26 -2.33
N GLU A 376 6.54 -2.20 -2.49
CA GLU A 376 7.99 -2.27 -2.71
C GLU A 376 8.72 -2.86 -1.50
N ALA A 377 8.34 -2.44 -0.28
CA ALA A 377 8.93 -2.96 0.95
C ALA A 377 8.65 -4.45 1.15
N MET A 378 7.43 -4.92 0.88
CA MET A 378 7.09 -6.34 0.97
C MET A 378 7.89 -7.19 -0.02
N VAL A 379 8.05 -6.73 -1.26
CA VAL A 379 8.86 -7.43 -2.28
C VAL A 379 10.34 -7.46 -1.88
N SER A 380 10.89 -6.33 -1.42
CA SER A 380 12.28 -6.26 -0.95
C SER A 380 12.50 -7.16 0.26
N PHE A 381 11.63 -7.09 1.25
CA PHE A 381 11.67 -7.90 2.46
C PHE A 381 11.57 -9.40 2.15
N ASN A 382 10.65 -9.77 1.27
CA ASN A 382 10.52 -11.14 0.78
C ASN A 382 11.83 -11.65 0.19
N ASN A 383 12.35 -10.92 -0.81
CA ASN A 383 13.48 -11.40 -1.62
C ASN A 383 14.80 -11.37 -0.88
N ASN A 384 15.00 -10.41 0.02
CA ASN A 384 16.29 -10.17 0.68
C ASN A 384 16.32 -10.58 2.16
N CYS A 385 15.19 -11.04 2.72
CA CYS A 385 15.14 -11.49 4.11
C CYS A 385 14.35 -12.79 4.26
N VAL A 386 13.02 -12.76 4.01
CA VAL A 386 12.11 -13.83 4.40
C VAL A 386 12.41 -15.15 3.67
N THR A 387 12.72 -15.10 2.37
CA THR A 387 13.07 -16.31 1.57
C THR A 387 14.28 -17.07 2.11
N GLY A 388 15.17 -16.40 2.82
CA GLY A 388 16.40 -16.96 3.36
C GLY A 388 16.37 -17.28 4.85
N ILE A 389 15.23 -17.15 5.52
CA ILE A 389 15.09 -17.51 6.95
C ILE A 389 15.36 -19.00 7.13
N LYS A 390 16.20 -19.31 8.13
CA LYS A 390 16.51 -20.70 8.54
C LYS A 390 16.40 -20.80 10.08
N ALA A 391 15.78 -21.87 10.55
CA ALA A 391 15.75 -22.17 11.98
C ALA A 391 17.13 -22.53 12.50
N ASN A 392 17.54 -21.94 13.62
CA ASN A 392 18.67 -22.41 14.41
C ASN A 392 18.14 -23.45 15.41
N ARG A 393 18.05 -24.68 14.94
CA ARG A 393 17.44 -25.79 15.71
C ARG A 393 18.14 -26.02 17.05
N GLU A 394 19.47 -25.97 17.08
CA GLU A 394 20.25 -26.14 18.31
C GLU A 394 19.91 -25.07 19.35
N LYS A 395 19.80 -23.81 18.91
CA LYS A 395 19.47 -22.71 19.80
C LYS A 395 18.02 -22.76 20.27
N MET A 396 17.09 -23.13 19.41
CA MET A 396 15.67 -23.30 19.77
C MET A 396 15.52 -24.42 20.81
N GLU A 397 16.16 -25.58 20.58
CA GLU A 397 16.15 -26.71 21.50
C GLU A 397 16.81 -26.36 22.85
N HIS A 398 17.99 -25.71 22.81
CA HIS A 398 18.67 -25.24 24.00
C HIS A 398 17.78 -24.29 24.83
N ASN A 399 17.21 -23.29 24.21
CA ASN A 399 16.32 -22.34 24.88
C ASN A 399 15.06 -23.02 25.43
N LEU A 400 14.47 -23.94 24.67
CA LEU A 400 13.32 -24.73 25.13
C LEU A 400 13.63 -25.49 26.39
N HIS A 401 14.69 -26.31 26.41
CA HIS A 401 15.03 -27.14 27.57
C HIS A 401 15.49 -26.34 28.79
N ASN A 402 15.95 -25.11 28.64
CA ASN A 402 16.30 -24.22 29.74
C ASN A 402 15.09 -23.38 30.24
N SER A 403 13.96 -23.42 29.57
CA SER A 403 12.77 -22.68 29.99
C SER A 403 12.13 -23.29 31.22
N LEU A 404 12.00 -22.50 32.27
CA LEU A 404 11.30 -22.91 33.49
C LEU A 404 9.79 -23.06 33.29
N MET A 405 9.25 -22.51 32.22
CA MET A 405 7.80 -22.57 31.90
C MET A 405 7.38 -23.96 31.44
N LEU A 406 8.33 -24.82 31.07
CA LEU A 406 8.09 -26.23 30.80
C LEU A 406 7.52 -26.97 32.05
N VAL A 407 7.70 -26.43 33.25
CA VAL A 407 7.10 -26.97 34.48
C VAL A 407 5.59 -27.13 34.38
N THR A 408 4.94 -26.39 33.50
CA THR A 408 3.50 -26.49 33.22
C THR A 408 3.10 -27.90 32.75
N ALA A 409 3.98 -28.64 32.10
CA ALA A 409 3.77 -30.03 31.71
C ALA A 409 3.59 -30.97 32.92
N LEU A 410 4.12 -30.57 34.06
CA LEU A 410 4.02 -31.35 35.31
C LEU A 410 2.72 -31.10 36.08
N ASN A 411 1.95 -30.06 35.78
CA ASN A 411 0.72 -29.71 36.49
C ASN A 411 -0.27 -30.88 36.65
N PRO A 412 -0.51 -31.73 35.63
CA PRO A 412 -1.41 -32.88 35.77
C PRO A 412 -0.93 -33.95 36.80
N TYR A 413 0.37 -33.98 37.07
CA TYR A 413 1.00 -35.03 37.86
C TYR A 413 1.33 -34.60 39.31
N ILE A 414 1.74 -33.36 39.49
CA ILE A 414 2.17 -32.86 40.79
C ILE A 414 1.33 -31.68 41.32
N GLY A 415 0.42 -31.17 40.53
CA GLY A 415 -0.42 -30.01 40.82
C GLY A 415 0.31 -28.67 40.68
N TYR A 416 -0.45 -27.60 40.49
CA TYR A 416 0.05 -26.24 40.22
C TYR A 416 1.02 -25.72 41.30
N GLU A 417 0.69 -25.90 42.59
CA GLU A 417 1.52 -25.39 43.68
C GLU A 417 2.91 -26.05 43.75
N ASN A 418 2.98 -27.36 43.51
CA ASN A 418 4.24 -28.09 43.49
C ASN A 418 5.04 -27.80 42.25
N ALA A 419 4.39 -27.62 41.10
CA ALA A 419 5.04 -27.13 39.89
C ALA A 419 5.66 -25.74 40.10
N ALA A 420 4.92 -24.81 40.74
CA ALA A 420 5.45 -23.50 41.10
C ALA A 420 6.66 -23.57 42.07
N LYS A 421 6.64 -24.48 43.04
CA LYS A 421 7.79 -24.71 43.95
C LYS A 421 8.99 -25.27 43.18
N THR A 422 8.76 -26.18 42.24
CA THR A 422 9.79 -26.75 41.34
C THR A 422 10.47 -25.67 40.51
N ALA A 423 9.69 -24.83 39.81
CA ALA A 423 10.23 -23.74 39.01
C ALA A 423 11.02 -22.72 39.87
N LYS A 424 10.48 -22.32 41.02
CA LYS A 424 11.16 -21.39 41.94
C LYS A 424 12.49 -21.95 42.46
N LYS A 425 12.53 -23.24 42.81
CA LYS A 425 13.77 -23.90 43.26
C LYS A 425 14.77 -23.98 42.09
N ALA A 426 14.34 -24.42 40.91
CA ALA A 426 15.19 -24.50 39.72
C ALA A 426 15.84 -23.14 39.41
N PHE A 427 15.04 -22.07 39.45
CA PHE A 427 15.55 -20.71 39.24
C PHE A 427 16.54 -20.25 40.30
N LYS A 428 16.19 -20.42 41.60
CA LYS A 428 17.00 -19.94 42.71
C LYS A 428 18.34 -20.64 42.80
N GLU A 429 18.37 -21.95 42.53
CA GLU A 429 19.56 -22.79 42.67
C GLU A 429 20.29 -22.98 41.33
N ASN A 430 19.77 -22.43 40.24
CA ASN A 430 20.30 -22.56 38.87
C ASN A 430 20.50 -24.05 38.48
N ILE A 431 19.49 -24.86 38.73
CA ILE A 431 19.44 -26.30 38.41
C ILE A 431 18.29 -26.58 37.46
N SER A 432 18.29 -27.77 36.84
CA SER A 432 17.22 -28.19 35.94
C SER A 432 15.88 -28.39 36.66
N LEU A 433 14.75 -28.33 35.93
CA LEU A 433 13.43 -28.68 36.45
C LEU A 433 13.40 -30.12 37.01
N LYS A 434 14.10 -31.04 36.35
CA LYS A 434 14.23 -32.44 36.79
C LYS A 434 14.91 -32.54 38.17
N GLU A 435 16.08 -31.93 38.30
CA GLU A 435 16.83 -31.92 39.56
C GLU A 435 16.02 -31.28 40.71
N ALA A 436 15.34 -30.14 40.39
CA ALA A 436 14.49 -29.47 41.36
C ALA A 436 13.29 -30.34 41.79
N CYS A 437 12.60 -30.97 40.86
CA CYS A 437 11.42 -31.79 41.08
C CYS A 437 11.78 -33.04 41.94
N VAL A 438 12.85 -33.71 41.57
CA VAL A 438 13.35 -34.90 42.28
C VAL A 438 13.80 -34.53 43.70
N SER A 439 14.57 -33.45 43.87
CA SER A 439 15.04 -33.00 45.18
C SER A 439 13.93 -32.56 46.13
N LEU A 440 12.79 -32.11 45.59
CA LEU A 440 11.58 -31.79 46.35
C LEU A 440 10.73 -33.04 46.66
N GLY A 441 11.10 -34.20 46.13
CA GLY A 441 10.39 -35.46 46.34
C GLY A 441 9.02 -35.56 45.66
N PHE A 442 8.78 -34.73 44.63
CA PHE A 442 7.49 -34.75 43.93
C PHE A 442 7.38 -35.86 42.87
N LEU A 443 8.49 -36.20 42.20
CA LEU A 443 8.61 -37.31 41.26
C LEU A 443 9.98 -37.99 41.43
N THR A 444 10.08 -39.25 41.00
CA THR A 444 11.40 -39.89 40.81
C THR A 444 11.97 -39.45 39.44
N ALA A 445 13.28 -39.65 39.23
CA ALA A 445 13.92 -39.30 37.99
C ALA A 445 13.30 -40.02 36.77
N GLU A 446 13.02 -41.32 36.96
CA GLU A 446 12.39 -42.17 35.92
C GLU A 446 10.99 -41.68 35.62
N ARG A 447 10.20 -41.37 36.64
CA ARG A 447 8.82 -40.87 36.43
C ARG A 447 8.79 -39.49 35.81
N PHE A 448 9.76 -38.63 36.12
CA PHE A 448 9.91 -37.33 35.47
C PHE A 448 10.11 -37.52 33.97
N ASP A 449 11.06 -38.39 33.56
CA ASP A 449 11.35 -38.66 32.15
C ASP A 449 10.16 -39.27 31.41
N GLU A 450 9.33 -40.09 32.10
CA GLU A 450 8.12 -40.67 31.50
C GLU A 450 7.00 -39.65 31.23
N VAL A 451 6.94 -38.54 31.93
CA VAL A 451 5.81 -37.59 31.86
C VAL A 451 6.18 -36.23 31.29
N PHE A 452 7.45 -35.94 31.12
CA PHE A 452 7.94 -34.64 30.72
C PHE A 452 8.27 -34.62 29.23
N HIS A 453 7.29 -34.24 28.45
CA HIS A 453 7.33 -34.19 26.97
C HIS A 453 6.93 -32.83 26.44
N PRO A 454 7.86 -31.87 26.31
CA PRO A 454 7.57 -30.52 25.80
C PRO A 454 6.92 -30.52 24.41
N GLU A 455 7.26 -31.48 23.57
CA GLU A 455 6.69 -31.66 22.23
C GLU A 455 5.20 -32.02 22.22
N GLN A 456 4.64 -32.49 23.34
CA GLN A 456 3.22 -32.78 23.49
C GLN A 456 2.40 -31.60 24.02
N MET A 457 3.06 -30.46 24.28
CA MET A 457 2.40 -29.26 24.81
C MET A 457 1.90 -28.31 23.69
N ILE A 458 2.12 -28.66 22.42
CA ILE A 458 1.79 -27.82 21.22
C ILE A 458 0.57 -28.38 20.51
#